data_b559537e90e2c0d0faef8d320706f7a3
#
_entry.id   b559537e90e2c0d0faef8d320706f7a3
#
_cell.length_a   1.000
_cell.length_b   1.000
_cell.length_c   1.000
_cell.angle_alpha   90.00
_cell.angle_beta   90.00
_cell.angle_gamma   90.00
#
_symmetry.space_group_name_H-M   'P 1'
#
loop_
_entity.id
_entity.type
_entity.pdbx_description
1 polymer ?
#
loop_
_entity_poly.entity_id
_entity_poly.type
_entity_poly.pdbx_seq_one_letter_code
_entity_poly.pdbx_strand_id
1 'polypeptide(L)'
;KKGDRGARYRRMSAELPIGMLACARIGAIHMMVFGGFSSEALKARIDNCGAKVLICADKGHRGAKTTPSKTNADVAIGGETTVEKVIVIKRVDGDVPMQEGRDVWYHDEMAAPDITADCPPVPVDAEQPLFILYTSGSTGTPKGVLHSTGGFLLYVHDTCKYVFNLHDDDVHFCTADIGWITGHSYIVYG
;
A
#
# COMPACT_ATOMS: atom_id res chain seq x y z
N LYS A 1 1.37 -6.24 -13.06
CA LYS A 1 1.97 -7.51 -13.50
C LYS A 1 2.93 -8.02 -12.42
N LYS A 2 3.28 -9.32 -12.49
CA LYS A 2 4.28 -9.92 -11.60
C LYS A 2 5.58 -9.09 -11.62
N GLY A 3 6.08 -8.73 -10.43
CA GLY A 3 7.29 -7.92 -10.25
C GLY A 3 7.10 -6.40 -10.39
N ASP A 4 5.97 -5.92 -10.90
CA ASP A 4 5.67 -4.48 -10.91
C ASP A 4 5.47 -3.97 -9.48
N ARG A 5 5.85 -2.70 -9.25
CA ARG A 5 5.78 -2.07 -7.93
C ARG A 5 4.63 -1.06 -7.87
N GLY A 6 3.84 -1.15 -6.80
CA GLY A 6 2.74 -0.23 -6.54
C GLY A 6 2.89 0.47 -5.19
N ALA A 7 2.84 1.80 -5.18
CA ALA A 7 2.87 2.60 -3.98
C ALA A 7 1.45 2.87 -3.45
N ARG A 8 1.30 2.88 -2.13
CA ARG A 8 0.07 3.24 -1.45
C ARG A 8 0.32 4.34 -0.44
N TYR A 9 -0.27 5.50 -0.69
CA TYR A 9 -0.16 6.68 0.15
C TYR A 9 -1.52 7.02 0.75
N ARG A 10 -1.81 6.47 1.92
CA ARG A 10 -3.08 6.75 2.59
C ARG A 10 -3.07 6.35 4.07
N ARG A 11 -4.12 6.77 4.77
CA ARG A 11 -4.42 6.36 6.15
C ARG A 11 -5.20 5.05 6.17
N MET A 12 -5.33 4.46 7.37
CA MET A 12 -6.08 3.22 7.61
C MET A 12 -7.49 3.26 7.03
N SER A 13 -7.80 2.25 6.22
CA SER A 13 -9.14 1.98 5.67
C SER A 13 -9.16 0.58 5.06
N ALA A 14 -10.34 0.03 4.79
CA ALA A 14 -10.51 -1.32 4.28
C ALA A 14 -9.78 -1.57 2.92
N GLU A 15 -9.76 -0.56 2.04
CA GLU A 15 -9.10 -0.70 0.73
C GLU A 15 -7.57 -0.80 0.83
N LEU A 16 -6.99 -0.52 2.00
CA LEU A 16 -5.56 -0.64 2.21
C LEU A 16 -5.10 -2.11 2.21
N PRO A 17 -5.60 -2.99 3.11
CA PRO A 17 -5.28 -4.41 3.07
C PRO A 17 -5.78 -5.08 1.79
N ILE A 18 -6.94 -4.71 1.24
CA ILE A 18 -7.43 -5.21 -0.05
C ILE A 18 -6.39 -4.99 -1.15
N GLY A 19 -5.85 -3.78 -1.25
CA GLY A 19 -4.84 -3.47 -2.25
C GLY A 19 -3.51 -4.20 -2.01
N MET A 20 -3.11 -4.46 -0.76
CA MET A 20 -1.91 -5.25 -0.43
C MET A 20 -2.09 -6.71 -0.88
N LEU A 21 -3.21 -7.33 -0.50
CA LEU A 21 -3.54 -8.70 -0.87
C LEU A 21 -3.76 -8.86 -2.39
N ALA A 22 -4.33 -7.86 -3.05
CA ALA A 22 -4.44 -7.84 -4.51
C ALA A 22 -3.06 -7.86 -5.18
N CYS A 23 -2.08 -7.10 -4.67
CA CYS A 23 -0.71 -7.19 -5.17
C CYS A 23 -0.10 -8.56 -4.95
N ALA A 24 -0.23 -9.13 -3.75
CA ALA A 24 0.26 -10.46 -3.46
C ALA A 24 -0.35 -11.49 -4.42
N ARG A 25 -1.67 -11.40 -4.68
CA ARG A 25 -2.40 -12.31 -5.56
C ARG A 25 -1.89 -12.31 -7.01
N ILE A 26 -1.48 -11.15 -7.54
CA ILE A 26 -0.96 -11.04 -8.91
C ILE A 26 0.57 -11.06 -8.99
N GLY A 27 1.26 -11.34 -7.88
CA GLY A 27 2.73 -11.34 -7.80
C GLY A 27 3.37 -9.96 -7.96
N ALA A 28 2.63 -8.87 -7.76
CA ALA A 28 3.15 -7.52 -7.74
C ALA A 28 3.69 -7.16 -6.34
N ILE A 29 4.65 -6.25 -6.30
CA ILE A 29 5.31 -5.81 -5.06
C ILE A 29 4.61 -4.55 -4.56
N HIS A 30 4.11 -4.55 -3.33
CA HIS A 30 3.54 -3.34 -2.76
C HIS A 30 4.53 -2.58 -1.89
N MET A 31 4.37 -1.26 -1.84
CA MET A 31 5.10 -0.35 -0.99
C MET A 31 4.11 0.56 -0.27
N MET A 32 4.17 0.55 1.06
CA MET A 32 3.29 1.37 1.89
C MET A 32 3.99 2.66 2.31
N VAL A 33 3.27 3.77 2.19
CA VAL A 33 3.70 5.08 2.68
C VAL A 33 2.63 5.61 3.62
N PHE A 34 3.01 5.90 4.85
CA PHE A 34 2.10 6.46 5.84
C PHE A 34 1.48 7.76 5.33
N GLY A 35 0.14 7.84 5.35
CA GLY A 35 -0.61 8.97 4.80
C GLY A 35 -0.45 10.31 5.52
N GLY A 36 0.43 10.37 6.52
CA GLY A 36 0.82 11.60 7.20
C GLY A 36 2.19 12.13 6.77
N PHE A 37 2.89 11.45 5.87
CA PHE A 37 4.17 11.93 5.34
C PHE A 37 3.98 13.06 4.34
N SER A 38 5.02 13.88 4.16
CA SER A 38 5.04 14.97 3.18
C SER A 38 5.16 14.47 1.76
N SER A 39 4.93 15.35 0.79
CA SER A 39 5.09 15.07 -0.64
C SER A 39 6.53 14.67 -0.98
N GLU A 40 7.53 15.30 -0.37
CA GLU A 40 8.95 14.99 -0.58
C GLU A 40 9.27 13.57 -0.06
N ALA A 41 8.73 13.22 1.11
CA ALA A 41 8.92 11.89 1.68
C ALA A 41 8.24 10.80 0.85
N LEU A 42 7.10 11.11 0.22
CA LEU A 42 6.42 10.23 -0.73
C LEU A 42 7.24 10.08 -2.01
N LYS A 43 7.68 11.23 -2.60
CA LYS A 43 8.49 11.24 -3.82
C LYS A 43 9.75 10.39 -3.67
N ALA A 44 10.52 10.61 -2.63
CA ALA A 44 11.77 9.88 -2.39
C ALA A 44 11.57 8.35 -2.39
N ARG A 45 10.43 7.86 -1.87
CA ARG A 45 10.11 6.44 -1.85
C ARG A 45 9.64 5.92 -3.20
N ILE A 46 8.83 6.69 -3.91
CA ILE A 46 8.38 6.36 -5.27
C ILE A 46 9.58 6.23 -6.20
N ASP A 47 10.46 7.21 -6.19
CA ASP A 47 11.65 7.25 -7.05
C ASP A 47 12.60 6.09 -6.72
N ASN A 48 12.86 5.86 -5.42
CA ASN A 48 13.75 4.80 -4.99
C ASN A 48 13.23 3.39 -5.34
N CYS A 49 11.92 3.14 -5.21
CA CYS A 49 11.37 1.82 -5.55
C CYS A 49 10.94 1.71 -7.02
N GLY A 50 10.83 2.80 -7.76
CA GLY A 50 10.35 2.81 -9.14
C GLY A 50 8.90 2.34 -9.26
N ALA A 51 8.01 2.89 -8.43
CA ALA A 51 6.59 2.51 -8.44
C ALA A 51 5.90 2.99 -9.72
N LYS A 52 5.13 2.10 -10.38
CA LYS A 52 4.36 2.42 -11.59
C LYS A 52 2.93 2.85 -11.30
N VAL A 53 2.36 2.39 -10.20
CA VAL A 53 0.99 2.72 -9.79
C VAL A 53 1.03 3.36 -8.41
N LEU A 54 0.33 4.47 -8.26
CA LEU A 54 0.11 5.11 -6.97
C LEU A 54 -1.37 4.99 -6.59
N ILE A 55 -1.66 4.45 -5.41
CA ILE A 55 -3.01 4.45 -4.84
C ILE A 55 -3.04 5.46 -3.70
N CYS A 56 -3.93 6.44 -3.77
CA CYS A 56 -4.10 7.44 -2.72
C CYS A 56 -5.58 7.68 -2.42
N ALA A 57 -5.86 8.35 -1.31
CA ALA A 57 -7.18 8.91 -1.07
C ALA A 57 -7.29 10.31 -1.69
N ASP A 58 -8.51 10.76 -1.96
CA ASP A 58 -8.79 12.17 -2.24
C ASP A 58 -8.29 13.06 -1.09
N LYS A 59 -8.83 12.82 0.09
CA LYS A 59 -8.47 13.49 1.34
C LYS A 59 -8.40 12.47 2.47
N GLY A 60 -7.65 12.76 3.52
CA GLY A 60 -7.57 11.96 4.73
C GLY A 60 -7.99 12.76 5.95
N HIS A 61 -8.63 12.14 6.94
CA HIS A 61 -8.94 12.77 8.22
C HIS A 61 -8.04 12.24 9.34
N ARG A 62 -7.65 13.12 10.25
CA ARG A 62 -7.04 12.77 11.53
C ARG A 62 -7.64 13.65 12.62
N GLY A 63 -8.61 13.12 13.34
CA GLY A 63 -9.44 13.93 14.19
C GLY A 63 -10.13 15.04 13.37
N ALA A 64 -10.05 16.26 13.80
CA ALA A 64 -10.63 17.42 13.09
C ALA A 64 -9.81 17.91 11.89
N LYS A 65 -8.60 17.36 11.65
CA LYS A 65 -7.72 17.82 10.56
C LYS A 65 -7.94 17.01 9.29
N THR A 66 -8.15 17.71 8.17
CA THR A 66 -8.17 17.14 6.83
C THR A 66 -6.80 17.26 6.19
N THR A 67 -6.30 16.17 5.63
CA THR A 67 -5.05 16.13 4.87
C THR A 67 -5.39 16.01 3.37
N PRO A 68 -4.90 16.90 2.50
CA PRO A 68 -5.16 16.84 1.06
C PRO A 68 -4.27 15.76 0.41
N SER A 69 -4.64 14.48 0.57
CA SER A 69 -3.78 13.36 0.18
C SER A 69 -3.50 13.32 -1.32
N LYS A 70 -4.52 13.58 -2.16
CA LYS A 70 -4.35 13.63 -3.62
C LYS A 70 -3.46 14.80 -4.05
N THR A 71 -3.64 15.98 -3.45
CA THR A 71 -2.78 17.14 -3.76
C THR A 71 -1.33 16.85 -3.38
N ASN A 72 -1.08 16.23 -2.22
CA ASN A 72 0.27 15.84 -1.83
C ASN A 72 0.85 14.78 -2.79
N ALA A 73 0.03 13.85 -3.25
CA ALA A 73 0.43 12.86 -4.25
C ALA A 73 0.81 13.54 -5.58
N ASP A 74 0.00 14.49 -6.05
CA ASP A 74 0.29 15.25 -7.29
C ASP A 74 1.59 16.04 -7.20
N VAL A 75 1.86 16.68 -6.07
CA VAL A 75 3.15 17.36 -5.84
C VAL A 75 4.31 16.36 -5.89
N ALA A 76 4.15 15.18 -5.27
CA ALA A 76 5.19 14.16 -5.25
C ALA A 76 5.55 13.62 -6.64
N ILE A 77 4.58 13.52 -7.55
CA ILE A 77 4.74 12.97 -8.90
C ILE A 77 4.68 14.04 -10.00
N GLY A 78 4.66 15.32 -9.64
CA GLY A 78 4.50 16.45 -10.57
C GLY A 78 5.70 16.76 -11.47
N GLY A 79 6.82 16.06 -11.29
CA GLY A 79 8.02 16.15 -12.13
C GLY A 79 8.32 14.83 -12.82
N GLU A 80 9.59 14.53 -12.99
CA GLU A 80 10.03 13.21 -13.44
C GLU A 80 9.59 12.14 -12.45
N THR A 81 8.90 11.11 -12.95
CA THR A 81 8.34 10.03 -12.12
C THR A 81 8.18 8.75 -12.92
N THR A 82 8.22 7.62 -12.23
CA THR A 82 7.90 6.29 -12.81
C THR A 82 6.41 5.94 -12.73
N VAL A 83 5.59 6.79 -12.09
CA VAL A 83 4.16 6.55 -11.91
C VAL A 83 3.41 6.76 -13.21
N GLU A 84 2.83 5.70 -13.72
CA GLU A 84 2.03 5.67 -14.95
C GLU A 84 0.53 5.92 -14.67
N LYS A 85 0.04 5.45 -13.52
CA LYS A 85 -1.38 5.54 -13.12
C LYS A 85 -1.54 5.89 -11.64
N VAL A 86 -2.56 6.72 -11.36
CA VAL A 86 -2.98 7.06 -10.00
C VAL A 86 -4.41 6.59 -9.78
N ILE A 87 -4.62 5.71 -8.81
CA ILE A 87 -5.95 5.25 -8.42
C ILE A 87 -6.37 6.05 -7.18
N VAL A 88 -7.44 6.81 -7.31
CA VAL A 88 -7.94 7.70 -6.26
C VAL A 88 -9.15 7.09 -5.57
N ILE A 89 -9.09 6.94 -4.26
CA ILE A 89 -10.19 6.42 -3.46
C ILE A 89 -10.94 7.58 -2.84
N LYS A 90 -12.23 7.69 -3.14
CA LYS A 90 -13.10 8.73 -2.60
C LYS A 90 -13.42 8.45 -1.14
N ARG A 91 -13.09 9.40 -0.27
CA ARG A 91 -13.33 9.33 1.19
C ARG A 91 -14.14 10.51 1.71
N VAL A 92 -14.08 11.62 1.02
CA VAL A 92 -14.70 12.89 1.44
C VAL A 92 -15.39 13.51 0.24
N ASP A 93 -16.53 14.11 0.45
CA ASP A 93 -17.19 14.84 -0.61
C ASP A 93 -16.44 16.14 -0.95
N GLY A 94 -16.50 16.51 -2.21
CA GLY A 94 -15.87 17.70 -2.78
C GLY A 94 -14.95 17.38 -3.95
N ASP A 95 -14.58 18.44 -4.64
CA ASP A 95 -13.74 18.35 -5.83
C ASP A 95 -12.28 18.04 -5.47
N VAL A 96 -11.70 17.19 -6.27
CA VAL A 96 -10.28 16.82 -6.22
C VAL A 96 -9.75 16.91 -7.65
N PRO A 97 -8.61 17.57 -7.87
CA PRO A 97 -8.03 17.64 -9.21
C PRO A 97 -7.69 16.24 -9.71
N MET A 98 -8.18 15.91 -10.91
CA MET A 98 -7.93 14.66 -11.60
C MET A 98 -7.25 14.96 -12.93
N GLN A 99 -6.10 14.34 -13.18
CA GLN A 99 -5.38 14.48 -14.45
C GLN A 99 -5.88 13.39 -15.40
N GLU A 100 -6.47 13.82 -16.52
CA GLU A 100 -6.94 12.91 -17.57
C GLU A 100 -5.81 12.02 -18.11
N GLY A 101 -6.15 10.77 -18.40
CA GLY A 101 -5.19 9.76 -18.89
C GLY A 101 -4.30 9.11 -17.82
N ARG A 102 -4.08 9.77 -16.68
CA ARG A 102 -3.29 9.26 -15.57
C ARG A 102 -4.13 8.82 -14.38
N ASP A 103 -5.11 9.65 -13.97
CA ASP A 103 -5.86 9.46 -12.73
C ASP A 103 -7.20 8.79 -13.01
N VAL A 104 -7.56 7.83 -12.15
CA VAL A 104 -8.83 7.11 -12.21
C VAL A 104 -9.45 7.00 -10.83
N TRP A 105 -10.77 7.01 -10.75
CA TRP A 105 -11.46 6.73 -9.50
C TRP A 105 -11.52 5.23 -9.24
N TYR A 106 -11.18 4.82 -8.02
CA TYR A 106 -11.24 3.41 -7.61
C TYR A 106 -12.63 2.79 -7.83
N HIS A 107 -13.69 3.51 -7.49
CA HIS A 107 -15.05 3.00 -7.61
C HIS A 107 -15.49 2.86 -9.07
N ASP A 108 -15.04 3.72 -9.99
CA ASP A 108 -15.34 3.61 -11.41
C ASP A 108 -14.63 2.40 -12.04
N GLU A 109 -13.36 2.20 -11.69
CA GLU A 109 -12.60 1.02 -12.12
C GLU A 109 -13.24 -0.28 -11.59
N MET A 110 -13.69 -0.29 -10.33
CA MET A 110 -14.35 -1.46 -9.74
C MET A 110 -15.73 -1.75 -10.34
N ALA A 111 -16.39 -0.76 -10.92
CA ALA A 111 -17.69 -0.87 -11.59
C ALA A 111 -17.58 -1.11 -13.11
N ALA A 112 -16.36 -1.10 -13.65
CA ALA A 112 -16.15 -1.28 -15.09
C ALA A 112 -16.64 -2.65 -15.56
N PRO A 113 -17.32 -2.73 -16.71
CA PRO A 113 -18.01 -3.95 -17.16
C PRO A 113 -17.07 -5.10 -17.52
N ASP A 114 -15.81 -4.83 -17.76
CA ASP A 114 -14.75 -5.80 -18.05
C ASP A 114 -14.05 -6.33 -16.79
N ILE A 115 -14.36 -5.77 -15.61
CA ILE A 115 -13.83 -6.26 -14.34
C ILE A 115 -14.65 -7.43 -13.83
N THR A 116 -13.98 -8.54 -13.58
CA THR A 116 -14.59 -9.75 -13.03
C THR A 116 -14.04 -10.05 -11.64
N ALA A 117 -14.80 -10.80 -10.85
CA ALA A 117 -14.35 -11.32 -9.56
C ALA A 117 -13.35 -12.48 -9.71
N ASP A 118 -13.23 -13.04 -10.90
CA ASP A 118 -12.30 -14.13 -11.19
C ASP A 118 -10.89 -13.58 -11.47
N CYS A 119 -10.01 -13.77 -10.49
CA CYS A 119 -8.60 -13.41 -10.59
C CYS A 119 -7.78 -14.53 -9.96
N PRO A 120 -7.41 -15.57 -10.70
CA PRO A 120 -6.59 -16.66 -10.20
C PRO A 120 -5.27 -16.16 -9.61
N PRO A 121 -4.78 -16.74 -8.49
CA PRO A 121 -3.51 -16.33 -7.93
C PRO A 121 -2.36 -16.71 -8.86
N VAL A 122 -1.43 -15.79 -9.04
CA VAL A 122 -0.18 -16.04 -9.78
C VAL A 122 0.77 -16.82 -8.88
N PRO A 123 1.20 -18.03 -9.26
CA PRO A 123 2.22 -18.76 -8.53
C PRO A 123 3.54 -17.99 -8.47
N VAL A 124 4.11 -17.89 -7.29
CA VAL A 124 5.38 -17.22 -7.06
C VAL A 124 6.33 -18.11 -6.27
N ASP A 125 7.63 -17.88 -6.46
CA ASP A 125 8.67 -18.51 -5.66
C ASP A 125 8.65 -17.97 -4.23
N ALA A 126 9.13 -18.75 -3.26
CA ALA A 126 9.26 -18.32 -1.86
C ALA A 126 10.14 -17.07 -1.70
N GLU A 127 11.15 -16.93 -2.55
CA GLU A 127 12.05 -15.77 -2.59
C GLU A 127 11.47 -14.57 -3.36
N GLN A 128 10.29 -14.72 -4.02
CA GLN A 128 9.65 -13.61 -4.70
C GLN A 128 9.42 -12.44 -3.72
N PRO A 129 9.84 -11.23 -4.07
CA PRO A 129 9.52 -10.04 -3.29
C PRO A 129 8.02 -9.85 -3.08
N LEU A 130 7.61 -9.66 -1.83
CA LEU A 130 6.23 -9.41 -1.45
C LEU A 130 5.95 -7.92 -1.29
N PHE A 131 6.80 -7.24 -0.52
CA PHE A 131 6.67 -5.80 -0.30
C PHE A 131 8.01 -5.13 0.03
N ILE A 132 8.00 -3.81 -0.09
CA ILE A 132 9.08 -2.93 0.35
C ILE A 132 8.53 -2.02 1.45
N LEU A 133 9.20 -1.99 2.60
CA LEU A 133 8.88 -1.09 3.69
C LEU A 133 10.09 -0.26 4.08
N TYR A 134 9.88 1.06 4.21
CA TYR A 134 10.95 2.00 4.46
C TYR A 134 11.16 2.25 5.95
N THR A 135 12.41 2.18 6.36
CA THR A 135 12.88 2.62 7.68
C THR A 135 13.44 4.05 7.59
N SER A 136 13.52 4.73 8.73
CA SER A 136 14.07 6.11 8.80
C SER A 136 15.53 6.22 8.35
N GLY A 137 16.26 5.11 8.35
CA GLY A 137 17.70 5.08 8.02
C GLY A 137 18.56 5.86 9.00
N SER A 138 19.73 5.35 9.33
CA SER A 138 20.71 6.01 10.23
C SER A 138 21.32 7.29 9.63
N THR A 139 21.27 7.44 8.30
CA THR A 139 21.84 8.57 7.55
C THR A 139 20.81 9.63 7.15
N GLY A 140 19.56 9.53 7.66
CA GLY A 140 18.47 10.42 7.29
C GLY A 140 17.77 10.06 5.96
N THR A 141 18.42 9.32 5.07
CA THR A 141 17.79 8.82 3.83
C THR A 141 17.02 7.55 4.12
N PRO A 142 15.72 7.48 3.77
CA PRO A 142 14.92 6.28 3.97
C PRO A 142 15.52 5.06 3.24
N LYS A 143 15.61 3.93 3.93
CA LYS A 143 16.08 2.67 3.37
C LYS A 143 14.92 1.72 3.16
N GLY A 144 14.72 1.25 1.93
CA GLY A 144 13.71 0.25 1.60
C GLY A 144 14.18 -1.15 1.98
N VAL A 145 13.48 -1.78 2.91
CA VAL A 145 13.69 -3.19 3.26
C VAL A 145 12.76 -4.04 2.41
N LEU A 146 13.35 -4.95 1.63
CA LEU A 146 12.64 -5.88 0.79
C LEU A 146 12.33 -7.15 1.57
N HIS A 147 11.06 -7.54 1.62
CA HIS A 147 10.60 -8.76 2.27
C HIS A 147 10.18 -9.78 1.21
N SER A 148 10.67 -11.02 1.31
CA SER A 148 10.25 -12.13 0.46
C SER A 148 8.96 -12.77 0.93
N THR A 149 8.23 -13.40 0.01
CA THR A 149 6.91 -13.99 0.29
C THR A 149 7.00 -15.11 1.32
N GLY A 150 7.82 -16.13 1.08
CA GLY A 150 7.92 -17.29 1.96
C GLY A 150 8.52 -16.96 3.31
N GLY A 151 9.63 -16.20 3.33
CA GLY A 151 10.32 -15.87 4.58
C GLY A 151 9.46 -15.00 5.51
N PHE A 152 8.76 -14.00 4.94
CA PHE A 152 7.90 -13.15 5.75
C PHE A 152 6.68 -13.89 6.29
N LEU A 153 5.98 -14.67 5.46
CA LEU A 153 4.81 -15.43 5.87
C LEU A 153 5.14 -16.48 6.93
N LEU A 154 6.27 -17.17 6.81
CA LEU A 154 6.73 -18.12 7.83
C LEU A 154 6.97 -17.41 9.18
N TYR A 155 7.68 -16.29 9.17
CA TYR A 155 7.93 -15.51 10.38
C TYR A 155 6.63 -15.08 11.07
N VAL A 156 5.68 -14.55 10.29
CA VAL A 156 4.40 -14.08 10.84
C VAL A 156 3.58 -15.23 11.39
N HIS A 157 3.50 -16.36 10.67
CA HIS A 157 2.83 -17.59 11.16
C HIS A 157 3.41 -18.04 12.49
N ASP A 158 4.73 -18.16 12.58
CA ASP A 158 5.39 -18.66 13.79
C ASP A 158 5.22 -17.68 14.97
N THR A 159 5.27 -16.38 14.72
CA THR A 159 5.04 -15.40 15.80
C THR A 159 3.59 -15.38 16.28
N CYS A 160 2.61 -15.51 15.41
CA CYS A 160 1.21 -15.65 15.80
C CYS A 160 0.98 -16.92 16.62
N LYS A 161 1.52 -18.03 16.16
CA LYS A 161 1.34 -19.35 16.80
C LYS A 161 2.10 -19.49 18.12
N TYR A 162 3.39 -19.14 18.15
CA TYR A 162 4.25 -19.48 19.29
C TYR A 162 4.50 -18.31 20.24
N VAL A 163 4.44 -17.06 19.76
CA VAL A 163 4.67 -15.87 20.61
C VAL A 163 3.36 -15.32 21.15
N PHE A 164 2.35 -15.16 20.29
CA PHE A 164 1.02 -14.71 20.73
C PHE A 164 0.12 -15.85 21.18
N ASN A 165 0.47 -17.09 20.84
CA ASN A 165 -0.31 -18.29 21.17
C ASN A 165 -1.76 -18.18 20.70
N LEU A 166 -1.97 -17.68 19.48
CA LEU A 166 -3.29 -17.52 18.88
C LEU A 166 -3.86 -18.85 18.43
N HIS A 167 -5.14 -19.07 18.71
CA HIS A 167 -5.94 -20.23 18.33
C HIS A 167 -7.10 -19.81 17.43
N ASP A 168 -7.73 -20.76 16.76
CA ASP A 168 -8.80 -20.51 15.77
C ASP A 168 -10.03 -19.78 16.32
N ASP A 169 -10.29 -19.89 17.62
CA ASP A 169 -11.41 -19.25 18.33
C ASP A 169 -11.05 -17.93 19.01
N ASP A 170 -9.80 -17.49 18.92
CA ASP A 170 -9.37 -16.22 19.49
C ASP A 170 -9.83 -15.02 18.66
N VAL A 171 -10.09 -13.91 19.35
CA VAL A 171 -10.33 -12.61 18.73
C VAL A 171 -9.11 -11.74 18.91
N HIS A 172 -8.35 -11.55 17.83
CA HIS A 172 -7.16 -10.72 17.84
C HIS A 172 -7.47 -9.29 17.39
N PHE A 173 -7.06 -8.29 18.17
CA PHE A 173 -7.19 -6.88 17.83
C PHE A 173 -5.82 -6.19 17.84
N CYS A 174 -5.33 -5.83 16.65
CA CYS A 174 -4.08 -5.10 16.47
C CYS A 174 -4.34 -3.61 16.23
N THR A 175 -3.81 -2.75 17.10
CA THR A 175 -3.97 -1.29 17.02
C THR A 175 -2.91 -0.59 16.16
N ALA A 176 -2.01 -1.33 15.54
CA ALA A 176 -0.96 -0.78 14.69
C ALA A 176 -1.51 -0.17 13.40
N ASP A 177 -0.79 0.81 12.84
CA ASP A 177 -1.04 1.30 11.48
C ASP A 177 -0.34 0.39 10.46
N ILE A 178 -1.03 0.05 9.37
CA ILE A 178 -0.49 -0.78 8.28
C ILE A 178 0.71 -0.12 7.59
N GLY A 179 0.91 1.19 7.72
CA GLY A 179 2.12 1.87 7.27
C GLY A 179 3.42 1.40 7.96
N TRP A 180 3.32 0.56 8.99
CA TRP A 180 4.44 0.00 9.75
C TRP A 180 4.47 -1.52 9.69
N ILE A 181 5.64 -2.11 10.01
CA ILE A 181 5.82 -3.56 9.93
C ILE A 181 4.83 -4.34 10.81
N THR A 182 4.51 -3.83 11.99
CA THR A 182 3.55 -4.46 12.90
C THR A 182 2.17 -4.60 12.26
N GLY A 183 1.71 -3.57 11.54
CA GLY A 183 0.45 -3.63 10.81
C GLY A 183 0.49 -4.61 9.63
N HIS A 184 1.60 -4.69 8.91
CA HIS A 184 1.80 -5.72 7.88
C HIS A 184 1.69 -7.11 8.49
N SER A 185 2.44 -7.34 9.59
CA SER A 185 2.54 -8.65 10.21
C SER A 185 1.22 -9.13 10.81
N TYR A 186 0.51 -8.27 11.54
CA TYR A 186 -0.55 -8.73 12.46
C TYR A 186 -1.94 -8.15 12.16
N ILE A 187 -2.10 -7.46 11.03
CA ILE A 187 -3.42 -7.08 10.49
C ILE A 187 -3.66 -7.73 9.13
N VAL A 188 -2.58 -7.91 8.32
CA VAL A 188 -2.75 -8.31 6.92
C VAL A 188 -2.33 -9.75 6.67
N TYR A 189 -1.19 -10.17 7.18
CA TYR A 189 -0.55 -11.45 6.83
C TYR A 189 -0.54 -12.49 7.95
N GLY A 190 -0.79 -12.10 9.19
CA GLY A 190 -0.86 -12.97 10.36
C GLY A 190 -2.23 -13.27 10.86
#